data_ea86ab338f5ccb345a67e92eb690dd28
#
_entry.id   ea86ab338f5ccb345a67e92eb690dd28
#
_cell.length_a   1.000
_cell.length_b   1.000
_cell.length_c   1.000
_cell.angle_alpha   90.00
_cell.angle_beta   90.00
_cell.angle_gamma   90.00
#
_symmetry.space_group_name_H-M   'P 1'
#
loop_
_entity.id
_entity.type
_entity.pdbx_description
1 polymer ?
#
loop_
_entity_poly.entity_id
_entity_poly.type
_entity_poly.pdbx_seq_one_letter_code
_entity_poly.pdbx_strand_id
1 'polypeptide(L)'
;MFITLGESIQEIILERIRRAKSYGILADEAADVAVLQQLIIFLKYVDPDTGVAKTEFLVTKCINDPRGANAEVITDHILGTLKECDLEVRNLKSFVSDGASVMTGEHNGVAARLKRVNKVLLNFHCICHRLALACADTGDSIKYIVEVESLLKETWKCFENSPKRTSIFMKVQTELKDVALTERAKKIVGKKRAERGQCV
;
A
#
# COMPACT_ATOMS: atom_id res chain seq x y z
N MET A 1 -15.41 21.82 5.67
CA MET A 1 -14.05 22.25 6.10
C MET A 1 -12.98 21.18 5.79
N PHE A 2 -13.04 19.93 6.29
CA PHE A 2 -12.02 18.92 5.96
C PHE A 2 -11.97 18.53 4.48
N ILE A 3 -13.11 18.38 3.81
CA ILE A 3 -13.20 18.05 2.38
C ILE A 3 -12.52 19.16 1.54
N THR A 4 -12.87 20.41 1.81
CA THR A 4 -12.31 21.57 1.09
C THR A 4 -10.79 21.70 1.28
N LEU A 5 -10.27 21.38 2.46
CA LEU A 5 -8.83 21.35 2.72
C LEU A 5 -8.15 20.23 1.92
N GLY A 6 -8.76 19.04 1.89
CA GLY A 6 -8.26 17.93 1.09
C GLY A 6 -8.20 18.24 -0.41
N GLU A 7 -9.26 18.81 -0.95
CA GLU A 7 -9.33 19.26 -2.36
C GLU A 7 -8.26 20.31 -2.68
N SER A 8 -8.04 21.28 -1.78
CA SER A 8 -7.01 22.30 -1.97
C SER A 8 -5.60 21.71 -1.98
N ILE A 9 -5.30 20.76 -1.09
CA ILE A 9 -4.01 20.07 -1.06
C ILE A 9 -3.82 19.24 -2.33
N GLN A 10 -4.85 18.52 -2.75
CA GLN A 10 -4.82 17.70 -3.97
C GLN A 10 -4.54 18.57 -5.20
N GLU A 11 -5.17 19.74 -5.33
CA GLU A 11 -4.91 20.62 -6.46
C GLU A 11 -3.47 21.15 -6.49
N ILE A 12 -2.89 21.50 -5.35
CA ILE A 12 -1.47 21.89 -5.25
C ILE A 12 -0.55 20.76 -5.73
N ILE A 13 -0.85 19.51 -5.35
CA ILE A 13 -0.08 18.32 -5.79
C ILE A 13 -0.23 18.15 -7.31
N LEU A 14 -1.45 18.21 -7.83
CA LEU A 14 -1.73 18.03 -9.26
C LEU A 14 -1.04 19.11 -10.12
N GLU A 15 -1.03 20.36 -9.66
CA GLU A 15 -0.33 21.45 -10.36
C GLU A 15 1.18 21.17 -10.48
N ARG A 16 1.83 20.68 -9.40
CA ARG A 16 3.24 20.29 -9.44
C ARG A 16 3.49 19.16 -10.41
N ILE A 17 2.60 18.15 -10.45
CA ILE A 17 2.73 16.99 -11.34
C ILE A 17 2.56 17.41 -12.80
N ARG A 18 1.61 18.29 -13.12
CA ARG A 18 1.43 18.84 -14.47
C ARG A 18 2.68 19.60 -14.93
N ARG A 19 3.31 20.37 -14.04
CA ARG A 19 4.58 21.07 -14.29
C ARG A 19 5.76 20.11 -14.49
N ALA A 20 5.77 18.97 -13.82
CA ALA A 20 6.83 17.94 -13.93
C ALA A 20 6.84 17.25 -15.30
N LYS A 21 5.77 17.33 -16.09
CA LYS A 21 5.61 16.78 -17.45
C LYS A 21 5.83 15.27 -17.58
N SER A 22 6.17 14.58 -16.51
CA SER A 22 6.29 13.12 -16.46
C SER A 22 6.05 12.61 -15.06
N TYR A 23 5.33 11.50 -14.96
CA TYR A 23 5.00 10.88 -13.68
C TYR A 23 4.87 9.35 -13.81
N GLY A 24 4.89 8.67 -12.69
CA GLY A 24 4.58 7.26 -12.56
C GLY A 24 3.39 7.05 -11.63
N ILE A 25 2.70 5.94 -11.80
CA ILE A 25 1.62 5.48 -10.93
C ILE A 25 2.12 4.30 -10.10
N LEU A 26 1.79 4.32 -8.81
CA LEU A 26 1.82 3.14 -7.96
C LEU A 26 0.36 2.83 -7.63
N ALA A 27 -0.09 1.63 -8.00
CA ALA A 27 -1.45 1.19 -7.74
C ALA A 27 -1.43 -0.09 -6.90
N ASP A 28 -2.30 -0.14 -5.91
CA ASP A 28 -2.48 -1.29 -5.04
C ASP A 28 -3.97 -1.54 -4.82
N GLU A 29 -4.34 -2.82 -4.78
CA GLU A 29 -5.71 -3.26 -4.53
C GLU A 29 -5.82 -3.74 -3.09
N ALA A 30 -6.74 -3.16 -2.34
CA ALA A 30 -7.01 -3.53 -0.96
C ALA A 30 -8.49 -3.90 -0.79
N ALA A 31 -8.76 -4.88 0.07
CA ALA A 31 -10.12 -5.16 0.53
C ALA A 31 -10.32 -4.51 1.90
N ASP A 32 -11.39 -3.75 2.03
CA ASP A 32 -11.81 -3.19 3.32
C ASP A 32 -12.42 -4.27 4.23
N VAL A 33 -12.52 -3.98 5.51
CA VAL A 33 -13.22 -4.80 6.52
C VAL A 33 -14.68 -5.10 6.12
N ALA A 34 -15.29 -4.22 5.34
CA ALA A 34 -16.62 -4.40 4.74
C ALA A 34 -16.61 -5.25 3.45
N VAL A 35 -15.50 -5.90 3.10
CA VAL A 35 -15.31 -6.69 1.86
C VAL A 35 -15.45 -5.85 0.58
N LEU A 36 -15.34 -4.52 0.68
CA LEU A 36 -15.33 -3.63 -0.48
C LEU A 36 -13.92 -3.57 -1.08
N GLN A 37 -13.84 -3.87 -2.37
CA GLN A 37 -12.58 -3.73 -3.10
C GLN A 37 -12.27 -2.25 -3.34
N GLN A 38 -11.05 -1.85 -3.01
CA GLN A 38 -10.60 -0.47 -3.13
C GLN A 38 -9.31 -0.45 -3.96
N LEU A 39 -9.23 0.48 -4.89
CA LEU A 39 -8.02 0.78 -5.64
C LEU A 39 -7.39 2.04 -5.07
N ILE A 40 -6.17 1.92 -4.58
CA ILE A 40 -5.39 3.03 -4.06
C ILE A 40 -4.39 3.45 -5.13
N ILE A 41 -4.31 4.74 -5.42
CA ILE A 41 -3.41 5.30 -6.42
C ILE A 41 -2.51 6.35 -5.79
N PHE A 42 -1.19 6.16 -5.92
CA PHE A 42 -0.16 7.15 -5.64
C PHE A 42 0.49 7.61 -6.94
N LEU A 43 0.93 8.85 -6.98
CA LEU A 43 1.72 9.41 -8.07
C LEU A 43 3.15 9.64 -7.61
N LYS A 44 4.10 9.27 -8.45
CA LYS A 44 5.52 9.51 -8.26
C LYS A 44 6.05 10.40 -9.36
N TYR A 45 6.71 11.49 -9.00
CA TYR A 45 7.26 12.46 -9.95
C TYR A 45 8.53 13.11 -9.38
N VAL A 46 9.26 13.79 -10.23
CA VAL A 46 10.37 14.66 -9.81
C VAL A 46 9.81 16.08 -9.68
N ASP A 47 9.87 16.61 -8.48
CA ASP A 47 9.39 17.98 -8.21
C ASP A 47 10.23 18.97 -9.02
N PRO A 48 9.60 19.77 -9.90
CA PRO A 48 10.33 20.68 -10.78
C PRO A 48 11.06 21.81 -10.04
N ASP A 49 10.62 22.14 -8.83
CA ASP A 49 11.21 23.23 -8.06
C ASP A 49 12.43 22.76 -7.25
N THR A 50 12.42 21.52 -6.76
CA THR A 50 13.47 20.97 -5.88
C THR A 50 14.35 19.92 -6.55
N GLY A 51 13.95 19.37 -7.68
CA GLY A 51 14.64 18.25 -8.34
C GLY A 51 14.55 16.92 -7.59
N VAL A 52 13.77 16.86 -6.49
CA VAL A 52 13.65 15.68 -5.63
C VAL A 52 12.47 14.83 -6.08
N ALA A 53 12.66 13.50 -6.09
CA ALA A 53 11.57 12.57 -6.36
C ALA A 53 10.59 12.55 -5.18
N LYS A 54 9.31 12.77 -5.47
CA LYS A 54 8.21 12.74 -4.50
C LYS A 54 7.22 11.65 -4.85
N THR A 55 6.60 11.10 -3.82
CA THR A 55 5.47 10.18 -3.95
C THR A 55 4.31 10.76 -3.15
N GLU A 56 3.20 11.01 -3.82
CA GLU A 56 2.04 11.66 -3.24
C GLU A 56 0.80 10.77 -3.43
N PHE A 57 -0.04 10.75 -2.41
CA PHE A 57 -1.33 10.07 -2.49
C PHE A 57 -2.26 10.85 -3.44
N LEU A 58 -2.89 10.14 -4.36
CA LEU A 58 -3.86 10.74 -5.28
C LEU A 58 -5.29 10.47 -4.83
N VAL A 59 -5.66 9.20 -4.76
CA VAL A 59 -7.06 8.82 -4.49
C VAL A 59 -7.18 7.37 -4.05
N THR A 60 -8.25 7.10 -3.31
CA THR A 60 -8.79 5.75 -3.12
C THR A 60 -10.14 5.68 -3.84
N LYS A 61 -10.28 4.74 -4.77
CA LYS A 61 -11.53 4.48 -5.51
C LYS A 61 -12.11 3.15 -5.06
N CYS A 62 -13.37 3.16 -4.65
CA CYS A 62 -14.10 1.92 -4.40
C CYS A 62 -14.47 1.27 -5.74
N ILE A 63 -14.12 -0.01 -5.93
CA ILE A 63 -14.46 -0.78 -7.13
C ILE A 63 -15.80 -1.45 -6.87
N ASN A 64 -16.88 -0.79 -7.26
CA ASN A 64 -18.24 -1.32 -7.16
C ASN A 64 -18.79 -1.65 -8.55
N ASP A 65 -18.14 -2.61 -9.22
CA ASP A 65 -18.52 -3.07 -10.55
C ASP A 65 -19.03 -4.52 -10.47
N PRO A 66 -20.18 -4.87 -11.10
CA PRO A 66 -20.70 -6.24 -11.12
C PRO A 66 -19.72 -7.26 -11.71
N ARG A 67 -18.77 -6.81 -12.54
CA ARG A 67 -17.70 -7.64 -13.13
C ARG A 67 -16.57 -7.95 -12.14
N GLY A 68 -16.60 -7.33 -10.94
CA GLY A 68 -15.52 -7.39 -9.95
C GLY A 68 -14.28 -6.58 -10.36
N ALA A 69 -13.24 -6.59 -9.52
CA ALA A 69 -11.97 -5.92 -9.78
C ALA A 69 -11.11 -6.71 -10.77
N ASN A 70 -11.56 -6.81 -12.02
CA ASN A 70 -10.74 -7.37 -13.09
C ASN A 70 -9.84 -6.31 -13.74
N ALA A 71 -8.88 -6.76 -14.56
CA ALA A 71 -7.90 -5.87 -15.18
C ALA A 71 -8.51 -4.76 -16.04
N GLU A 72 -9.66 -5.00 -16.66
CA GLU A 72 -10.38 -4.00 -17.47
C GLU A 72 -10.94 -2.91 -16.56
N VAL A 73 -11.70 -3.29 -15.55
CA VAL A 73 -12.32 -2.37 -14.58
C VAL A 73 -11.25 -1.53 -13.88
N ILE A 74 -10.17 -2.15 -13.42
CA ILE A 74 -9.05 -1.42 -12.79
C ILE A 74 -8.42 -0.42 -13.77
N THR A 75 -8.20 -0.83 -15.02
CA THR A 75 -7.65 0.05 -16.05
C THR A 75 -8.56 1.24 -16.31
N ASP A 76 -9.87 1.01 -16.42
CA ASP A 76 -10.86 2.05 -16.62
C ASP A 76 -10.87 3.05 -15.44
N HIS A 77 -10.79 2.56 -14.21
CA HIS A 77 -10.67 3.42 -13.03
C HIS A 77 -9.40 4.26 -13.05
N ILE A 78 -8.25 3.67 -13.42
CA ILE A 78 -6.98 4.41 -13.53
C ILE A 78 -7.08 5.49 -14.60
N LEU A 79 -7.51 5.15 -15.82
CA LEU A 79 -7.62 6.10 -16.92
C LEU A 79 -8.68 7.18 -16.63
N GLY A 80 -9.80 6.80 -16.03
CA GLY A 80 -10.83 7.73 -15.56
C GLY A 80 -10.30 8.72 -14.54
N THR A 81 -9.56 8.24 -13.55
CA THR A 81 -8.92 9.09 -12.52
C THR A 81 -7.92 10.07 -13.15
N LEU A 82 -7.07 9.60 -14.08
CA LEU A 82 -6.14 10.50 -14.77
C LEU A 82 -6.87 11.60 -15.54
N LYS A 83 -7.97 11.26 -16.20
CA LYS A 83 -8.81 12.22 -16.93
C LYS A 83 -9.49 13.21 -15.97
N GLU A 84 -10.04 12.75 -14.86
CA GLU A 84 -10.65 13.60 -13.81
C GLU A 84 -9.64 14.61 -13.25
N CYS A 85 -8.36 14.19 -13.12
CA CYS A 85 -7.28 15.02 -12.58
C CYS A 85 -6.55 15.87 -13.64
N ASP A 86 -7.01 15.85 -14.89
CA ASP A 86 -6.36 16.52 -16.02
C ASP A 86 -4.87 16.13 -16.19
N LEU A 87 -4.60 14.83 -16.04
CA LEU A 87 -3.27 14.24 -16.20
C LEU A 87 -3.19 13.48 -17.52
N GLU A 88 -2.32 13.94 -18.42
CA GLU A 88 -2.18 13.32 -19.73
C GLU A 88 -1.50 11.94 -19.65
N VAL A 89 -2.15 10.92 -20.19
CA VAL A 89 -1.64 9.53 -20.20
C VAL A 89 -0.28 9.42 -20.92
N ARG A 90 0.01 10.25 -21.92
CA ARG A 90 1.31 10.29 -22.62
C ARG A 90 2.49 10.64 -21.67
N ASN A 91 2.21 11.34 -20.57
CA ASN A 91 3.18 11.74 -19.57
C ASN A 91 3.38 10.68 -18.49
N LEU A 92 2.55 9.64 -18.47
CA LEU A 92 2.72 8.47 -17.59
C LEU A 92 3.88 7.60 -18.09
N LYS A 93 4.99 7.57 -17.36
CA LYS A 93 6.22 6.85 -17.75
C LYS A 93 6.39 5.51 -17.06
N SER A 94 5.79 5.33 -15.90
CA SER A 94 5.89 4.08 -15.16
C SER A 94 4.60 3.69 -14.46
N PHE A 95 4.37 2.40 -14.39
CA PHE A 95 3.32 1.77 -13.60
C PHE A 95 3.94 0.76 -12.66
N VAL A 96 3.63 0.84 -11.38
CA VAL A 96 4.12 -0.06 -10.33
C VAL A 96 2.92 -0.69 -9.64
N SER A 97 2.92 -2.00 -9.52
CA SER A 97 1.89 -2.75 -8.80
C SER A 97 2.50 -3.97 -8.10
N ASP A 98 1.69 -4.73 -7.40
CA ASP A 98 2.06 -6.07 -6.94
C ASP A 98 2.23 -7.03 -8.12
N GLY A 99 2.61 -8.28 -7.83
CA GLY A 99 2.81 -9.34 -8.83
C GLY A 99 1.55 -10.07 -9.26
N ALA A 100 0.37 -9.65 -8.83
CA ALA A 100 -0.89 -10.31 -9.18
C ALA A 100 -1.10 -10.39 -10.69
N SER A 101 -1.62 -11.51 -11.17
CA SER A 101 -1.84 -11.74 -12.61
C SER A 101 -2.81 -10.72 -13.24
N VAL A 102 -3.74 -10.18 -12.45
CA VAL A 102 -4.65 -9.10 -12.85
C VAL A 102 -3.85 -7.83 -13.19
N MET A 103 -2.81 -7.52 -12.42
CA MET A 103 -1.97 -6.33 -12.62
C MET A 103 -0.91 -6.54 -13.69
N THR A 104 -0.19 -7.68 -13.65
CA THR A 104 1.04 -7.90 -14.44
C THR A 104 0.87 -8.86 -15.60
N GLY A 105 -0.32 -9.46 -15.79
CA GLY A 105 -0.58 -10.43 -16.85
C GLY A 105 -0.15 -9.92 -18.22
N GLU A 106 0.64 -10.72 -18.95
CA GLU A 106 1.33 -10.34 -20.18
C GLU A 106 0.41 -9.82 -21.28
N HIS A 107 -0.75 -10.44 -21.45
CA HIS A 107 -1.66 -10.10 -22.54
C HIS A 107 -2.78 -9.15 -22.10
N ASN A 108 -3.41 -9.39 -20.96
CA ASN A 108 -4.64 -8.72 -20.56
C ASN A 108 -4.59 -8.08 -19.17
N GLY A 109 -3.45 -8.10 -18.49
CA GLY A 109 -3.25 -7.40 -17.22
C GLY A 109 -3.34 -5.88 -17.37
N VAL A 110 -3.52 -5.18 -16.27
CA VAL A 110 -3.59 -3.71 -16.22
C VAL A 110 -2.38 -3.09 -16.91
N ALA A 111 -1.16 -3.55 -16.63
CA ALA A 111 0.07 -3.06 -17.26
C ALA A 111 0.04 -3.21 -18.78
N ALA A 112 -0.41 -4.36 -19.30
CA ALA A 112 -0.52 -4.60 -20.74
C ALA A 112 -1.57 -3.68 -21.40
N ARG A 113 -2.70 -3.44 -20.73
CA ARG A 113 -3.75 -2.53 -21.20
C ARG A 113 -3.28 -1.08 -21.21
N LEU A 114 -2.59 -0.62 -20.16
CA LEU A 114 -2.00 0.72 -20.12
C LEU A 114 -0.93 0.89 -21.20
N LYS A 115 -0.11 -0.14 -21.49
CA LYS A 115 0.88 -0.11 -22.59
C LYS A 115 0.25 -0.01 -23.97
N ARG A 116 -0.97 -0.48 -24.20
CA ARG A 116 -1.68 -0.27 -25.47
C ARG A 116 -2.03 1.20 -25.71
N VAL A 117 -2.33 1.92 -24.62
CA VAL A 117 -2.63 3.36 -24.69
C VAL A 117 -1.34 4.19 -24.72
N ASN A 118 -0.32 3.77 -23.98
CA ASN A 118 0.98 4.46 -23.90
C ASN A 118 2.12 3.45 -24.09
N LYS A 119 2.65 3.36 -25.31
CA LYS A 119 3.68 2.37 -25.70
C LYS A 119 5.02 2.54 -24.99
N VAL A 120 5.31 3.72 -24.44
CA VAL A 120 6.57 4.01 -23.74
C VAL A 120 6.49 3.72 -22.24
N LEU A 121 5.36 3.19 -21.77
CA LEU A 121 5.14 2.87 -20.36
C LEU A 121 6.08 1.74 -19.90
N LEU A 122 6.80 1.97 -18.82
CA LEU A 122 7.58 0.96 -18.11
C LEU A 122 6.73 0.35 -16.99
N ASN A 123 6.74 -0.97 -16.87
CA ASN A 123 6.05 -1.68 -15.79
C ASN A 123 7.08 -2.24 -14.81
N PHE A 124 6.85 -2.02 -13.52
CA PHE A 124 7.69 -2.53 -12.44
C PHE A 124 6.86 -3.27 -11.40
N HIS A 125 7.38 -4.37 -10.92
CA HIS A 125 6.84 -5.05 -9.76
C HIS A 125 7.30 -4.32 -8.48
N CYS A 126 6.38 -4.08 -7.55
CA CYS A 126 6.65 -3.41 -6.28
C CYS A 126 7.78 -4.10 -5.52
N ILE A 127 8.85 -3.35 -5.24
CA ILE A 127 10.04 -3.91 -4.57
C ILE A 127 9.73 -4.33 -3.14
N CYS A 128 8.84 -3.61 -2.44
CA CYS A 128 8.41 -3.97 -1.09
C CYS A 128 7.66 -5.30 -1.09
N HIS A 129 6.78 -5.52 -2.07
CA HIS A 129 6.07 -6.79 -2.22
C HIS A 129 7.04 -7.94 -2.53
N ARG A 130 8.00 -7.74 -3.44
CA ARG A 130 9.04 -8.74 -3.73
C ARG A 130 9.90 -9.06 -2.51
N LEU A 131 10.25 -8.07 -1.72
CA LEU A 131 10.99 -8.26 -0.47
C LEU A 131 10.16 -9.05 0.54
N ALA A 132 8.87 -8.72 0.68
CA ALA A 132 7.96 -9.45 1.57
C ALA A 132 7.84 -10.93 1.18
N LEU A 133 7.73 -11.23 -0.13
CA LEU A 133 7.71 -12.61 -0.62
C LEU A 133 9.03 -13.33 -0.31
N ALA A 134 10.18 -12.72 -0.56
CA ALA A 134 11.48 -13.31 -0.26
C ALA A 134 11.67 -13.56 1.25
N CYS A 135 11.16 -12.67 2.10
CA CYS A 135 11.17 -12.87 3.55
C CYS A 135 10.25 -14.02 3.98
N ALA A 136 9.07 -14.15 3.35
CA ALA A 136 8.15 -15.25 3.61
C ALA A 136 8.77 -16.59 3.20
N ASP A 137 9.30 -16.70 1.99
CA ASP A 137 9.96 -17.91 1.48
C ASP A 137 11.14 -18.32 2.37
N THR A 138 11.94 -17.35 2.85
CA THR A 138 13.04 -17.60 3.77
C THR A 138 12.51 -18.05 5.15
N GLY A 139 11.46 -17.41 5.65
CA GLY A 139 10.82 -17.75 6.92
C GLY A 139 10.30 -19.19 6.93
N ASP A 140 9.60 -19.57 5.86
CA ASP A 140 9.02 -20.91 5.70
C ASP A 140 10.11 -22.01 5.63
N SER A 141 11.31 -21.66 5.16
CA SER A 141 12.44 -22.59 5.07
C SER A 141 13.14 -22.84 6.41
N ILE A 142 12.93 -21.95 7.39
CA ILE A 142 13.60 -22.03 8.71
C ILE A 142 12.61 -22.56 9.75
N LYS A 143 12.76 -23.83 10.12
CA LYS A 143 11.87 -24.53 11.05
C LYS A 143 11.61 -23.76 12.36
N TYR A 144 12.63 -23.12 12.93
CA TYR A 144 12.49 -22.30 14.14
C TYR A 144 11.56 -21.10 13.93
N ILE A 145 11.61 -20.45 12.77
CA ILE A 145 10.71 -19.31 12.45
C ILE A 145 9.28 -19.79 12.34
N VAL A 146 9.04 -20.91 11.67
CA VAL A 146 7.72 -21.52 11.54
C VAL A 146 7.12 -21.86 12.91
N GLU A 147 7.93 -22.43 13.82
CA GLU A 147 7.49 -22.74 15.19
C GLU A 147 7.14 -21.46 15.97
N VAL A 148 7.95 -20.40 15.88
CA VAL A 148 7.69 -19.11 16.53
C VAL A 148 6.43 -18.45 15.97
N GLU A 149 6.24 -18.45 14.66
CA GLU A 149 5.03 -17.91 14.04
C GLU A 149 3.78 -18.68 14.45
N SER A 150 3.85 -20.02 14.50
CA SER A 150 2.74 -20.84 14.97
C SER A 150 2.36 -20.49 16.41
N LEU A 151 3.34 -20.37 17.30
CA LEU A 151 3.13 -19.98 18.69
C LEU A 151 2.48 -18.57 18.80
N LEU A 152 2.95 -17.62 17.99
CA LEU A 152 2.38 -16.28 17.96
C LEU A 152 0.93 -16.28 17.45
N LYS A 153 0.65 -17.04 16.40
CA LYS A 153 -0.71 -17.20 15.84
C LYS A 153 -1.67 -17.86 16.87
N GLU A 154 -1.23 -18.88 17.57
CA GLU A 154 -2.00 -19.53 18.63
C GLU A 154 -2.25 -18.58 19.80
N THR A 155 -1.24 -17.84 20.21
CA THR A 155 -1.36 -16.82 21.25
C THR A 155 -2.37 -15.73 20.85
N TRP A 156 -2.30 -15.24 19.61
CA TRP A 156 -3.26 -14.28 19.08
C TRP A 156 -4.69 -14.81 19.09
N LYS A 157 -4.92 -16.02 18.58
CA LYS A 157 -6.24 -16.68 18.58
C LYS A 157 -6.84 -16.80 19.99
N CYS A 158 -5.97 -16.93 21.00
CA CYS A 158 -6.44 -16.99 22.38
C CYS A 158 -7.15 -15.70 22.82
N PHE A 159 -6.81 -14.56 22.24
CA PHE A 159 -7.35 -13.25 22.58
C PHE A 159 -8.40 -12.74 21.58
N GLU A 160 -8.23 -13.02 20.29
CA GLU A 160 -9.00 -12.46 19.18
C GLU A 160 -10.52 -12.56 19.36
N ASN A 161 -10.99 -13.70 19.85
CA ASN A 161 -12.41 -13.97 20.00
C ASN A 161 -12.90 -13.98 21.48
N SER A 162 -12.14 -13.38 22.40
CA SER A 162 -12.48 -13.38 23.82
C SER A 162 -12.27 -12.02 24.48
N PRO A 163 -13.31 -11.17 24.49
CA PRO A 163 -13.27 -9.88 25.17
C PRO A 163 -12.81 -9.98 26.63
N LYS A 164 -13.22 -11.07 27.32
CA LYS A 164 -12.81 -11.34 28.71
C LYS A 164 -11.29 -11.53 28.83
N ARG A 165 -10.68 -12.35 27.96
CA ARG A 165 -9.23 -12.58 27.98
C ARG A 165 -8.46 -11.32 27.62
N THR A 166 -8.94 -10.58 26.61
CA THR A 166 -8.37 -9.29 26.21
C THR A 166 -8.39 -8.29 27.35
N SER A 167 -9.51 -8.16 28.09
CA SER A 167 -9.62 -7.28 29.25
C SER A 167 -8.63 -7.66 30.37
N ILE A 168 -8.51 -8.97 30.66
CA ILE A 168 -7.53 -9.47 31.64
C ILE A 168 -6.11 -9.13 31.19
N PHE A 169 -5.80 -9.37 29.92
CA PHE A 169 -4.46 -9.07 29.37
C PHE A 169 -4.13 -7.58 29.46
N MET A 170 -5.07 -6.69 29.13
CA MET A 170 -4.90 -5.24 29.28
C MET A 170 -4.65 -4.83 30.73
N LYS A 171 -5.37 -5.47 31.68
CA LYS A 171 -5.15 -5.24 33.11
C LYS A 171 -3.74 -5.64 33.53
N VAL A 172 -3.31 -6.86 33.16
CA VAL A 172 -1.94 -7.35 33.43
C VAL A 172 -0.88 -6.44 32.77
N GLN A 173 -1.12 -5.97 31.54
CA GLN A 173 -0.21 -5.00 30.91
C GLN A 173 -0.09 -3.69 31.69
N THR A 174 -1.17 -3.23 32.30
CA THR A 174 -1.15 -2.02 33.14
C THR A 174 -0.36 -2.25 34.42
N GLU A 175 -0.55 -3.39 35.07
CA GLU A 175 0.20 -3.79 36.27
C GLU A 175 1.68 -4.01 35.98
N LEU A 176 2.03 -4.58 34.82
CA LEU A 176 3.41 -4.82 34.39
C LEU A 176 4.13 -3.57 33.85
N LYS A 177 3.44 -2.46 33.61
CA LYS A 177 4.10 -1.20 33.22
C LYS A 177 5.10 -0.70 34.27
N ASP A 178 4.89 -1.07 35.51
CA ASP A 178 5.77 -0.72 36.64
C ASP A 178 6.90 -1.72 36.83
N VAL A 179 6.90 -2.86 36.11
CA VAL A 179 8.01 -3.81 36.13
C VAL A 179 9.11 -3.31 35.20
N ALA A 180 10.28 -3.05 35.76
CA ALA A 180 11.46 -2.62 35.04
C ALA A 180 11.83 -3.64 33.94
N LEU A 181 11.45 -3.35 32.69
CA LEU A 181 11.93 -4.11 31.54
C LEU A 181 13.44 -3.95 31.45
N THR A 182 14.15 -5.06 31.23
CA THR A 182 15.60 -5.00 30.98
C THR A 182 15.89 -4.04 29.83
N GLU A 183 17.01 -3.34 29.88
CA GLU A 183 17.42 -2.36 28.84
C GLU A 183 17.39 -2.96 27.43
N ARG A 184 17.62 -4.27 27.31
CA ARG A 184 17.54 -5.00 26.06
C ARG A 184 16.11 -5.13 25.53
N ALA A 185 15.14 -5.39 26.39
CA ALA A 185 13.72 -5.46 26.03
C ALA A 185 13.16 -4.08 25.65
N LYS A 186 13.57 -3.01 26.35
CA LYS A 186 13.23 -1.63 26.02
C LYS A 186 13.72 -1.23 24.62
N LYS A 187 14.95 -1.62 24.24
CA LYS A 187 15.50 -1.37 22.90
C LYS A 187 14.72 -2.09 21.79
N ILE A 188 14.30 -3.33 22.02
CA ILE A 188 13.51 -4.11 21.03
C ILE A 188 12.14 -3.48 20.82
N VAL A 189 11.44 -3.10 21.89
CA VAL A 189 10.12 -2.47 21.82
C VAL A 189 10.21 -1.07 21.18
N GLY A 190 11.25 -0.30 21.52
CA GLY A 190 11.49 1.02 20.92
C GLY A 190 11.76 0.96 19.41
N LYS A 191 12.54 -0.03 18.97
CA LYS A 191 12.84 -0.24 17.53
C LYS A 191 11.59 -0.57 16.72
N LYS A 192 10.73 -1.49 17.18
CA LYS A 192 9.46 -1.83 16.53
C LYS A 192 8.44 -0.68 16.49
N ARG A 193 8.53 0.28 17.42
CA ARG A 193 7.67 1.48 17.39
C ARG A 193 8.14 2.51 16.38
N ALA A 194 9.46 2.67 16.22
CA ALA A 194 10.06 3.53 15.21
C ALA A 194 9.82 3.01 13.78
N GLU A 195 9.93 1.69 13.57
CA GLU A 195 9.68 1.05 12.27
C GLU A 195 8.21 1.14 11.82
N ARG A 196 7.24 1.12 12.75
CA ARG A 196 5.81 1.34 12.42
C ARG A 196 5.44 2.79 12.13
N GLY A 197 6.24 3.76 12.54
CA GLY A 197 6.04 5.18 12.26
C GLY A 197 6.68 5.65 10.95
N GLN A 198 7.43 4.79 10.26
CA GLN A 198 8.08 5.12 8.98
C GLN A 198 7.44 4.46 7.74
N CYS A 199 6.39 3.65 7.93
CA CYS A 199 5.56 3.13 6.84
C CYS A 199 4.25 3.93 6.77
N VAL A 200 4.33 5.21 6.43
CA VAL A 200 3.21 6.05 5.93
C VAL A 200 3.70 6.79 4.70
#